data_c1472561afa074597d81849b2f580411
#
_entry.id   c1472561afa074597d81849b2f580411
#
_cell.length_a   1.000
_cell.length_b   1.000
_cell.length_c   1.000
_cell.angle_alpha   90.00
_cell.angle_beta   90.00
_cell.angle_gamma   90.00
#
_symmetry.space_group_name_H-M   'P 1'
#
loop_
_entity.id
_entity.type
_entity.pdbx_description
1 polymer ?
#
loop_
_entity_poly.entity_id
_entity_poly.type
_entity_poly.pdbx_seq_one_letter_code
_entity_poly.pdbx_strand_id
1 'polypeptide(L)'
;MGTPVIHKKNLSAALNNCAFVSTEDLELNPTRPFEFLMDASMLGVGVGFDTKGRDRVMILGPKEEVEVYRIEDSREGWVNSVSKLLKAYFGVNGEKMNDIEFDYSAIRPEGEPLKTFGGVSSGPRPLRELHESIRGVLNGRIGQRMDSRAIVDLFNLIGKCVVSGNVRRSAEIAFGDPDDITFMDLKDYDKNPERAAFGWSSNNSIFARVGMDYTEVAKRLRVNGEPGLAWLENMQKFGRMEDGPNWKDKRVKGGNPCLEQSLESYELCCLVETFPARHASLSEYLRTLKFAYLYAKTVTLRMTHWPETNRVMLRNRRIGCSVSGIADFLGKHNLEELRQWLDEGYHTVQRWDEVYSNWFCIPRSIKTTSVKPSGTVSLLAGATPGMHFPESRIYIRRMRMSKNDPLAIPLRAAGYSVVPAIGQEDTTVVVEMPIKLAEGVRVQSEVSMFEQLQLAAFLQRYWADNQVSCTITFDPVSEGPHIAQMLQYFQYQLKGVSFLPKFDYSKYPQLPYEAIGEELYEKMTKDLKPIHFGGEKGESSSTKGHNCFPDAVSFCNNDSCELH
;
A
#
# COMPACT_ATOMS: atom_id res chain seq x y z
N MET A 1 -7.17 -14.36 -10.15
CA MET A 1 -7.09 -13.01 -10.77
C MET A 1 -7.01 -13.06 -12.30
N GLY A 2 -6.22 -13.93 -12.92
CA GLY A 2 -6.00 -13.92 -14.38
C GLY A 2 -7.28 -13.93 -15.20
N THR A 3 -8.05 -14.99 -15.15
CA THR A 3 -9.25 -15.13 -16.00
C THR A 3 -10.37 -14.13 -15.65
N PRO A 4 -10.83 -13.97 -14.38
CA PRO A 4 -11.91 -13.06 -14.09
C PRO A 4 -11.54 -11.59 -14.34
N VAL A 5 -10.36 -11.16 -13.87
CA VAL A 5 -9.96 -9.75 -13.90
C VAL A 5 -9.43 -9.33 -15.27
N ILE A 6 -8.58 -10.15 -15.89
CA ILE A 6 -7.92 -9.79 -17.16
C ILE A 6 -8.82 -10.10 -18.35
N HIS A 7 -9.25 -11.38 -18.48
CA HIS A 7 -9.96 -11.82 -19.70
C HIS A 7 -11.43 -11.39 -19.74
N LYS A 8 -12.12 -11.45 -18.60
CA LYS A 8 -13.55 -11.12 -18.56
C LYS A 8 -13.83 -9.64 -18.34
N LYS A 9 -13.00 -8.95 -17.54
CA LYS A 9 -13.27 -7.55 -17.13
C LYS A 9 -12.27 -6.53 -17.68
N ASN A 10 -11.19 -6.98 -18.32
CA ASN A 10 -10.11 -6.12 -18.84
C ASN A 10 -9.52 -5.10 -17.84
N LEU A 11 -9.51 -5.43 -16.55
CA LEU A 11 -9.06 -4.55 -15.47
C LEU A 11 -7.58 -4.81 -15.11
N SER A 12 -6.69 -4.59 -16.06
CA SER A 12 -5.26 -4.89 -15.91
C SER A 12 -4.58 -4.09 -14.78
N ALA A 13 -5.07 -2.88 -14.45
CA ALA A 13 -4.55 -2.08 -13.35
C ALA A 13 -4.61 -2.83 -12.01
N ALA A 14 -5.66 -3.64 -11.78
CA ALA A 14 -5.85 -4.43 -10.56
C ALA A 14 -4.82 -5.57 -10.36
N LEU A 15 -3.94 -5.82 -11.33
CA LEU A 15 -2.78 -6.72 -11.18
C LEU A 15 -1.62 -6.07 -10.42
N ASN A 16 -1.67 -4.76 -10.23
CA ASN A 16 -0.66 -3.97 -9.56
C ASN A 16 -1.18 -3.54 -8.18
N ASN A 17 -0.30 -3.58 -7.18
CA ASN A 17 -0.72 -3.29 -5.81
C ASN A 17 -0.75 -1.79 -5.50
N CYS A 18 0.12 -1.01 -6.13
CA CYS A 18 0.36 0.38 -5.77
C CYS A 18 0.69 1.25 -6.98
N ALA A 19 0.63 2.56 -6.77
CA ALA A 19 0.94 3.58 -7.75
C ALA A 19 1.55 4.82 -7.08
N PHE A 20 1.95 5.77 -7.90
CA PHE A 20 2.30 7.13 -7.47
C PHE A 20 1.77 8.15 -8.47
N VAL A 21 1.32 9.31 -7.99
CA VAL A 21 0.94 10.46 -8.80
C VAL A 21 1.55 11.74 -8.23
N SER A 22 2.21 12.53 -9.07
CA SER A 22 2.71 13.85 -8.68
C SER A 22 1.65 14.92 -8.88
N THR A 23 1.61 15.88 -7.99
CA THR A 23 0.79 17.09 -8.10
C THR A 23 1.53 18.24 -8.80
N GLU A 24 2.74 18.00 -9.30
CA GLU A 24 3.60 19.03 -9.93
C GLU A 24 2.89 19.78 -11.08
N ASP A 25 2.02 19.11 -11.83
CA ASP A 25 1.30 19.67 -12.97
C ASP A 25 -0.14 20.11 -12.66
N LEU A 26 -0.49 20.34 -11.39
CA LEU A 26 -1.85 20.76 -10.98
C LEU A 26 -2.31 22.04 -11.66
N GLU A 27 -1.41 22.95 -12.01
CA GLU A 27 -1.75 24.17 -12.76
C GLU A 27 -2.37 23.85 -14.14
N LEU A 28 -1.89 22.80 -14.80
CA LEU A 28 -2.37 22.37 -16.12
C LEU A 28 -3.58 21.46 -16.02
N ASN A 29 -3.64 20.61 -15.00
CA ASN A 29 -4.66 19.60 -14.83
C ASN A 29 -5.08 19.50 -13.34
N PRO A 30 -5.86 20.46 -12.83
CA PRO A 30 -6.09 20.63 -11.39
C PRO A 30 -6.88 19.50 -10.73
N THR A 31 -7.60 18.67 -11.49
CA THR A 31 -8.40 17.54 -10.95
C THR A 31 -7.76 16.17 -11.20
N ARG A 32 -6.89 16.09 -12.21
CA ARG A 32 -6.38 14.80 -12.73
C ARG A 32 -5.69 13.90 -11.69
N PRO A 33 -4.82 14.41 -10.79
CA PRO A 33 -4.21 13.56 -9.75
C PRO A 33 -5.24 12.98 -8.76
N PHE A 34 -6.27 13.73 -8.42
CA PHE A 34 -7.36 13.28 -7.53
C PHE A 34 -8.24 12.22 -8.20
N GLU A 35 -8.57 12.40 -9.49
CA GLU A 35 -9.25 11.41 -10.32
C GLU A 35 -8.46 10.10 -10.37
N PHE A 36 -7.15 10.17 -10.61
CA PHE A 36 -6.27 9.01 -10.68
C PHE A 36 -6.24 8.24 -9.36
N LEU A 37 -6.08 8.94 -8.23
CA LEU A 37 -6.06 8.28 -6.92
C LEU A 37 -7.38 7.56 -6.66
N MET A 38 -8.52 8.23 -6.86
CA MET A 38 -9.84 7.63 -6.61
C MET A 38 -10.07 6.39 -7.48
N ASP A 39 -9.82 6.51 -8.78
CA ASP A 39 -9.98 5.43 -9.75
C ASP A 39 -9.09 4.22 -9.43
N ALA A 40 -7.80 4.45 -9.20
CA ALA A 40 -6.85 3.41 -8.86
C ALA A 40 -7.18 2.74 -7.52
N SER A 41 -7.54 3.52 -6.50
CA SER A 41 -7.90 2.99 -5.18
C SER A 41 -9.16 2.13 -5.22
N MET A 42 -10.16 2.49 -6.02
CA MET A 42 -11.36 1.67 -6.25
C MET A 42 -11.02 0.33 -6.96
N LEU A 43 -9.90 0.25 -7.66
CA LEU A 43 -9.35 -1.01 -8.21
C LEU A 43 -8.44 -1.76 -7.21
N GLY A 44 -8.26 -1.22 -6.00
CA GLY A 44 -7.47 -1.79 -4.93
C GLY A 44 -5.98 -1.49 -5.03
N VAL A 45 -5.62 -0.44 -5.74
CA VAL A 45 -4.26 0.07 -5.88
C VAL A 45 -4.03 1.15 -4.81
N GLY A 46 -3.07 0.97 -3.93
CA GLY A 46 -2.64 2.02 -3.00
C GLY A 46 -1.85 3.11 -3.74
N VAL A 47 -2.04 4.38 -3.41
CA VAL A 47 -1.45 5.48 -4.19
C VAL A 47 -0.61 6.41 -3.31
N GLY A 48 0.66 6.60 -3.71
CA GLY A 48 1.48 7.69 -3.19
C GLY A 48 1.25 8.98 -3.97
N PHE A 49 1.39 10.12 -3.32
CA PHE A 49 1.26 11.43 -3.94
C PHE A 49 2.18 12.46 -3.27
N ASP A 50 2.44 13.58 -3.94
CA ASP A 50 3.24 14.66 -3.38
C ASP A 50 2.44 15.97 -3.22
N THR A 51 3.05 16.96 -2.60
CA THR A 51 2.50 18.32 -2.42
C THR A 51 3.22 19.37 -3.27
N LYS A 52 3.88 18.96 -4.36
CA LYS A 52 4.60 19.89 -5.26
C LYS A 52 3.70 20.88 -5.98
N GLY A 53 2.39 20.56 -6.05
CA GLY A 53 1.36 21.44 -6.59
C GLY A 53 0.88 22.54 -5.65
N ARG A 54 1.44 22.65 -4.43
CA ARG A 54 1.10 23.75 -3.50
C ARG A 54 1.32 25.11 -4.17
N ASP A 55 0.45 26.07 -3.88
CA ASP A 55 0.46 27.42 -4.41
C ASP A 55 0.30 27.57 -5.93
N ARG A 56 0.00 26.47 -6.65
CA ARG A 56 -0.16 26.51 -8.11
C ARG A 56 -1.60 26.70 -8.57
N VAL A 57 -2.59 26.28 -7.80
CA VAL A 57 -4.01 26.37 -8.15
C VAL A 57 -4.70 27.37 -7.24
N MET A 58 -5.44 28.30 -7.85
CA MET A 58 -6.32 29.23 -7.15
C MET A 58 -7.67 28.56 -6.90
N ILE A 59 -8.18 28.66 -5.69
CA ILE A 59 -9.53 28.21 -5.34
C ILE A 59 -10.48 29.36 -5.63
N LEU A 60 -11.17 29.30 -6.77
CA LEU A 60 -12.05 30.36 -7.25
C LEU A 60 -13.43 30.32 -6.55
N GLY A 61 -13.86 29.11 -6.13
CA GLY A 61 -15.21 28.84 -5.70
C GLY A 61 -16.22 28.82 -6.86
N PRO A 62 -17.36 28.15 -6.72
CA PRO A 62 -18.38 28.05 -7.76
C PRO A 62 -19.12 29.38 -7.96
N LYS A 63 -19.90 29.46 -9.05
CA LYS A 63 -20.92 30.49 -9.29
C LYS A 63 -22.13 30.24 -8.39
N GLU A 64 -23.07 31.19 -8.36
CA GLU A 64 -24.37 31.04 -7.66
C GLU A 64 -25.33 30.09 -8.41
N GLU A 65 -25.18 29.97 -9.74
CA GLU A 65 -25.98 29.06 -10.56
C GLU A 65 -25.60 27.60 -10.24
N VAL A 66 -26.65 26.76 -10.12
CA VAL A 66 -26.51 25.34 -9.73
C VAL A 66 -26.86 24.44 -10.91
N GLU A 67 -25.98 23.49 -11.22
CA GLU A 67 -26.24 22.39 -12.16
C GLU A 67 -26.56 21.13 -11.38
N VAL A 68 -27.69 20.46 -11.73
CA VAL A 68 -28.00 19.14 -11.14
C VAL A 68 -27.26 18.06 -11.91
N TYR A 69 -26.46 17.24 -11.20
CA TYR A 69 -25.72 16.13 -11.77
C TYR A 69 -26.13 14.80 -11.15
N ARG A 70 -26.74 13.92 -11.96
CA ARG A 70 -27.09 12.56 -11.57
C ARG A 70 -25.85 11.66 -11.69
N ILE A 71 -25.45 11.03 -10.57
CA ILE A 71 -24.25 10.18 -10.48
C ILE A 71 -24.62 8.78 -10.96
N GLU A 72 -23.85 8.25 -11.91
CA GLU A 72 -23.99 6.87 -12.38
C GLU A 72 -23.52 5.87 -11.31
N ASP A 73 -24.18 4.71 -11.23
CA ASP A 73 -23.80 3.61 -10.34
C ASP A 73 -22.62 2.81 -10.91
N SER A 74 -21.49 3.50 -11.06
CA SER A 74 -20.26 2.96 -11.61
C SER A 74 -19.04 3.62 -10.95
N ARG A 75 -17.88 2.97 -11.04
CA ARG A 75 -16.60 3.53 -10.59
C ARG A 75 -16.33 4.87 -11.28
N GLU A 76 -16.52 4.90 -12.59
CA GLU A 76 -16.36 6.09 -13.42
C GLU A 76 -17.32 7.21 -13.00
N GLY A 77 -18.57 6.87 -12.68
CA GLY A 77 -19.55 7.84 -12.18
C GLY A 77 -19.12 8.51 -10.88
N TRP A 78 -18.56 7.75 -9.95
CA TRP A 78 -18.04 8.28 -8.70
C TRP A 78 -16.84 9.20 -8.94
N VAL A 79 -15.85 8.78 -9.77
CA VAL A 79 -14.69 9.60 -10.13
C VAL A 79 -15.11 10.89 -10.82
N ASN A 80 -16.06 10.81 -11.77
CA ASN A 80 -16.57 11.97 -12.50
C ASN A 80 -17.29 12.97 -11.57
N SER A 81 -18.00 12.50 -10.55
CA SER A 81 -18.67 13.38 -9.58
C SER A 81 -17.66 14.22 -8.79
N VAL A 82 -16.57 13.59 -8.33
CA VAL A 82 -15.48 14.31 -7.65
C VAL A 82 -14.77 15.28 -8.61
N SER A 83 -14.49 14.86 -9.86
CA SER A 83 -13.91 15.73 -10.88
C SER A 83 -14.77 16.97 -11.13
N LYS A 84 -16.10 16.82 -11.28
CA LYS A 84 -17.03 17.95 -11.46
C LYS A 84 -17.01 18.91 -10.27
N LEU A 85 -17.05 18.36 -9.05
CA LEU A 85 -17.00 19.19 -7.83
C LEU A 85 -15.68 19.99 -7.77
N LEU A 86 -14.54 19.34 -7.99
CA LEU A 86 -13.25 20.03 -7.97
C LEU A 86 -13.15 21.10 -9.08
N LYS A 87 -13.68 20.83 -10.28
CA LYS A 87 -13.75 21.84 -11.36
C LYS A 87 -14.62 23.03 -10.99
N ALA A 88 -15.73 22.84 -10.25
CA ALA A 88 -16.55 23.95 -9.77
C ALA A 88 -15.74 24.90 -8.85
N TYR A 89 -14.82 24.37 -8.05
CA TYR A 89 -13.98 25.17 -7.17
C TYR A 89 -12.71 25.72 -7.80
N PHE A 90 -12.06 24.98 -8.70
CA PHE A 90 -10.80 25.41 -9.33
C PHE A 90 -11.05 26.23 -10.63
N GLY A 91 -12.24 26.13 -11.18
CA GLY A 91 -12.56 26.69 -12.48
C GLY A 91 -11.99 25.88 -13.65
N VAL A 92 -12.31 26.31 -14.85
CA VAL A 92 -11.78 25.77 -16.10
C VAL A 92 -11.29 26.94 -16.95
N ASN A 93 -10.04 26.86 -17.39
CA ASN A 93 -9.38 27.97 -18.14
C ASN A 93 -9.41 29.34 -17.41
N GLY A 94 -9.38 29.33 -16.08
CA GLY A 94 -9.44 30.53 -15.25
C GLY A 94 -10.85 31.10 -15.01
N GLU A 95 -11.89 30.47 -15.55
CA GLU A 95 -13.30 30.87 -15.36
C GLU A 95 -13.97 30.04 -14.28
N LYS A 96 -14.80 30.70 -13.45
CA LYS A 96 -15.66 30.03 -12.48
C LYS A 96 -16.70 29.17 -13.20
N MET A 97 -16.95 27.97 -12.64
CA MET A 97 -18.01 27.05 -13.07
C MET A 97 -19.24 27.16 -12.17
N ASN A 98 -20.37 26.65 -12.63
CA ASN A 98 -21.57 26.54 -11.83
C ASN A 98 -21.34 25.62 -10.63
N ASP A 99 -22.09 25.82 -9.56
CA ASP A 99 -22.12 24.87 -8.44
C ASP A 99 -22.84 23.59 -8.86
N ILE A 100 -22.57 22.49 -8.17
CA ILE A 100 -23.11 21.17 -8.50
C ILE A 100 -23.99 20.66 -7.35
N GLU A 101 -25.26 20.41 -7.64
CA GLU A 101 -26.14 19.61 -6.79
C GLU A 101 -26.12 18.16 -7.28
N PHE A 102 -25.77 17.23 -6.39
CA PHE A 102 -25.63 15.82 -6.76
C PHE A 102 -26.92 15.03 -6.51
N ASP A 103 -27.40 14.35 -7.55
CA ASP A 103 -28.45 13.33 -7.45
C ASP A 103 -27.80 11.94 -7.31
N TYR A 104 -27.96 11.34 -6.13
CA TYR A 104 -27.42 10.02 -5.76
C TYR A 104 -28.40 8.87 -6.00
N SER A 105 -29.58 9.14 -6.55
CA SER A 105 -30.69 8.18 -6.63
C SER A 105 -30.40 6.95 -7.48
N ALA A 106 -29.46 7.05 -8.41
CA ALA A 106 -29.06 5.93 -9.26
C ALA A 106 -28.05 4.96 -8.58
N ILE A 107 -27.40 5.38 -7.48
CA ILE A 107 -26.42 4.55 -6.79
C ILE A 107 -27.14 3.43 -6.03
N ARG A 108 -26.68 2.17 -6.22
CA ARG A 108 -27.24 1.00 -5.52
C ARG A 108 -27.17 1.16 -4.01
N PRO A 109 -28.17 0.64 -3.27
CA PRO A 109 -28.20 0.72 -1.81
C PRO A 109 -27.06 -0.07 -1.14
N GLU A 110 -26.85 0.24 0.14
CA GLU A 110 -25.91 -0.49 1.00
C GLU A 110 -26.30 -1.97 1.11
N GLY A 111 -25.31 -2.85 1.09
CA GLY A 111 -25.48 -4.29 1.23
C GLY A 111 -25.69 -5.05 -0.08
N GLU A 112 -25.97 -4.38 -1.19
CA GLU A 112 -26.05 -5.05 -2.49
C GLU A 112 -24.69 -5.55 -2.98
N PRO A 113 -24.62 -6.73 -3.66
CA PRO A 113 -23.37 -7.29 -4.13
C PRO A 113 -22.65 -6.40 -5.14
N LEU A 114 -21.33 -6.26 -4.97
CA LEU A 114 -20.46 -5.65 -5.97
C LEU A 114 -20.04 -6.70 -7.00
N LYS A 115 -20.29 -6.41 -8.27
CA LYS A 115 -20.08 -7.38 -9.36
C LYS A 115 -18.63 -7.44 -9.84
N THR A 116 -17.79 -6.47 -9.49
CA THR A 116 -16.43 -6.34 -10.05
C THR A 116 -15.43 -7.26 -9.35
N PHE A 117 -15.36 -7.22 -8.02
CA PHE A 117 -14.34 -7.94 -7.23
C PHE A 117 -14.94 -8.80 -6.10
N GLY A 118 -16.25 -8.85 -5.99
CA GLY A 118 -16.95 -9.36 -4.82
C GLY A 118 -17.00 -8.31 -3.69
N GLY A 119 -17.74 -8.62 -2.63
CA GLY A 119 -18.06 -7.71 -1.55
C GLY A 119 -19.41 -7.04 -1.75
N VAL A 120 -19.73 -6.09 -0.87
CA VAL A 120 -21.02 -5.40 -0.85
C VAL A 120 -20.87 -3.90 -1.00
N SER A 121 -21.89 -3.25 -1.58
CA SER A 121 -21.97 -1.80 -1.73
C SER A 121 -22.05 -1.12 -0.35
N SER A 122 -21.39 0.01 -0.21
CA SER A 122 -21.54 0.93 0.93
C SER A 122 -22.71 1.92 0.76
N GLY A 123 -23.45 1.83 -0.36
CA GLY A 123 -24.49 2.80 -0.71
C GLY A 123 -23.92 4.19 -1.06
N PRO A 124 -24.78 5.18 -1.23
CA PRO A 124 -24.38 6.54 -1.61
C PRO A 124 -23.79 7.38 -0.47
N ARG A 125 -23.97 6.98 0.79
CA ARG A 125 -23.58 7.76 1.97
C ARG A 125 -22.10 8.16 1.99
N PRO A 126 -21.12 7.26 1.76
CA PRO A 126 -19.70 7.64 1.81
C PRO A 126 -19.32 8.68 0.74
N LEU A 127 -19.93 8.61 -0.45
CA LEU A 127 -19.70 9.57 -1.51
C LEU A 127 -20.31 10.93 -1.19
N ARG A 128 -21.50 10.97 -0.58
CA ARG A 128 -22.12 12.20 -0.08
C ARG A 128 -21.26 12.88 0.96
N GLU A 129 -20.80 12.12 1.97
CA GLU A 129 -19.89 12.61 3.01
C GLU A 129 -18.58 13.14 2.41
N LEU A 130 -18.06 12.50 1.36
CA LEU A 130 -16.89 12.99 0.63
C LEU A 130 -17.15 14.34 -0.02
N HIS A 131 -18.24 14.49 -0.77
CA HIS A 131 -18.57 15.76 -1.43
C HIS A 131 -18.75 16.90 -0.43
N GLU A 132 -19.45 16.64 0.68
CA GLU A 132 -19.63 17.62 1.76
C GLU A 132 -18.29 18.00 2.41
N SER A 133 -17.41 17.02 2.65
CA SER A 133 -16.09 17.25 3.23
C SER A 133 -15.16 18.02 2.29
N ILE A 134 -15.17 17.72 0.99
CA ILE A 134 -14.43 18.50 -0.03
C ILE A 134 -14.90 19.95 -0.03
N ARG A 135 -16.21 20.20 0.00
CA ARG A 135 -16.77 21.55 0.11
C ARG A 135 -16.30 22.25 1.39
N GLY A 136 -16.29 21.55 2.52
CA GLY A 136 -15.79 22.10 3.79
C GLY A 136 -14.34 22.55 3.72
N VAL A 137 -13.47 21.74 3.11
CA VAL A 137 -12.05 22.08 2.92
C VAL A 137 -11.87 23.29 2.01
N LEU A 138 -12.62 23.34 0.90
CA LEU A 138 -12.40 24.35 -0.15
C LEU A 138 -13.13 25.67 0.13
N ASN A 139 -14.32 25.66 0.76
CA ASN A 139 -15.06 26.89 1.09
C ASN A 139 -14.25 27.84 1.99
N GLY A 140 -13.54 27.29 2.98
CA GLY A 140 -12.69 28.09 3.86
C GLY A 140 -11.44 28.68 3.19
N ARG A 141 -11.22 28.34 1.92
CA ARG A 141 -10.02 28.74 1.14
C ARG A 141 -10.35 29.47 -0.17
N ILE A 142 -11.58 29.85 -0.40
CA ILE A 142 -11.95 30.62 -1.61
C ILE A 142 -11.16 31.93 -1.66
N GLY A 143 -10.58 32.21 -2.81
CA GLY A 143 -9.71 33.37 -3.04
C GLY A 143 -8.25 33.16 -2.62
N GLN A 144 -7.89 31.96 -2.14
CA GLN A 144 -6.52 31.59 -1.76
C GLN A 144 -5.96 30.55 -2.74
N ARG A 145 -4.64 30.43 -2.79
CA ARG A 145 -3.99 29.32 -3.47
C ARG A 145 -4.04 28.06 -2.59
N MET A 146 -4.15 26.90 -3.25
CA MET A 146 -4.22 25.61 -2.56
C MET A 146 -2.87 25.30 -1.88
N ASP A 147 -2.88 25.19 -0.56
CA ASP A 147 -1.71 24.85 0.24
C ASP A 147 -1.46 23.32 0.31
N SER A 148 -0.35 22.91 0.92
CA SER A 148 -0.02 21.49 1.08
C SER A 148 -1.05 20.73 1.92
N ARG A 149 -1.63 21.38 2.92
CA ARG A 149 -2.69 20.80 3.77
C ARG A 149 -3.94 20.49 2.94
N ALA A 150 -4.41 21.43 2.11
CA ALA A 150 -5.58 21.20 1.28
C ALA A 150 -5.35 20.05 0.29
N ILE A 151 -4.17 19.95 -0.30
CA ILE A 151 -3.80 18.82 -1.17
C ILE A 151 -3.92 17.50 -0.40
N VAL A 152 -3.28 17.38 0.76
CA VAL A 152 -3.29 16.13 1.54
C VAL A 152 -4.70 15.80 2.04
N ASP A 153 -5.45 16.79 2.51
CA ASP A 153 -6.80 16.60 3.01
C ASP A 153 -7.74 16.07 1.93
N LEU A 154 -7.67 16.62 0.71
CA LEU A 154 -8.48 16.12 -0.43
C LEU A 154 -8.16 14.67 -0.77
N PHE A 155 -6.87 14.29 -0.83
CA PHE A 155 -6.48 12.91 -1.07
C PHE A 155 -6.95 11.99 0.05
N ASN A 156 -6.72 12.37 1.31
CA ASN A 156 -7.11 11.55 2.47
C ASN A 156 -8.64 11.36 2.58
N LEU A 157 -9.44 12.37 2.22
CA LEU A 157 -10.90 12.26 2.19
C LEU A 157 -11.37 11.29 1.10
N ILE A 158 -10.74 11.31 -0.08
CA ILE A 158 -11.00 10.35 -1.15
C ILE A 158 -10.66 8.93 -0.68
N GLY A 159 -9.49 8.73 -0.07
CA GLY A 159 -9.09 7.44 0.49
C GLY A 159 -10.07 6.92 1.54
N LYS A 160 -10.50 7.77 2.46
CA LYS A 160 -11.53 7.44 3.45
C LYS A 160 -12.84 6.96 2.79
N CYS A 161 -13.28 7.65 1.74
CA CYS A 161 -14.50 7.27 1.00
C CYS A 161 -14.35 5.88 0.37
N VAL A 162 -13.23 5.60 -0.28
CA VAL A 162 -12.98 4.32 -0.97
C VAL A 162 -12.94 3.14 0.00
N VAL A 163 -12.40 3.30 1.22
CA VAL A 163 -12.32 2.20 2.19
C VAL A 163 -13.62 1.94 2.94
N SER A 164 -14.59 2.86 2.89
CA SER A 164 -15.85 2.76 3.63
C SER A 164 -16.68 1.52 3.28
N GLY A 165 -16.50 0.95 2.09
CA GLY A 165 -17.19 -0.27 1.65
C GLY A 165 -16.57 -1.57 2.14
N ASN A 166 -15.45 -1.55 2.88
CA ASN A 166 -14.68 -2.73 3.30
C ASN A 166 -14.26 -3.70 2.17
N VAL A 167 -14.53 -3.37 0.93
CA VAL A 167 -14.25 -4.21 -0.24
C VAL A 167 -12.76 -4.20 -0.57
N ARG A 168 -12.13 -3.05 -0.37
CA ARG A 168 -10.71 -2.85 -0.59
C ARG A 168 -10.13 -1.93 0.47
N ARG A 169 -8.88 -2.19 0.84
CA ARG A 169 -8.10 -1.28 1.66
C ARG A 169 -7.33 -0.38 0.70
N SER A 170 -7.68 0.90 0.63
CA SER A 170 -6.78 1.91 0.09
C SER A 170 -5.67 2.15 1.12
N ALA A 171 -4.48 2.40 0.63
CA ALA A 171 -3.36 2.91 1.41
C ALA A 171 -2.78 4.09 0.67
N GLU A 172 -2.37 5.11 1.39
CA GLU A 172 -1.80 6.31 0.82
C GLU A 172 -0.46 6.64 1.48
N ILE A 173 0.40 7.36 0.76
CA ILE A 173 1.54 8.07 1.32
C ILE A 173 1.60 9.47 0.72
N ALA A 174 1.70 10.46 1.58
CA ALA A 174 1.89 11.86 1.19
C ALA A 174 3.37 12.23 1.30
N PHE A 175 3.91 12.87 0.28
CA PHE A 175 5.28 13.40 0.31
C PHE A 175 5.27 14.93 0.31
N GLY A 176 5.95 15.52 1.30
CA GLY A 176 6.08 16.98 1.44
C GLY A 176 7.52 17.47 1.45
N ASP A 177 7.65 18.77 1.42
CA ASP A 177 8.94 19.44 1.56
C ASP A 177 9.34 19.53 3.04
N PRO A 178 10.60 19.26 3.43
CA PRO A 178 11.05 19.38 4.82
C PRO A 178 10.97 20.83 5.37
N ASP A 179 10.91 21.83 4.52
CA ASP A 179 10.78 23.25 4.91
C ASP A 179 9.30 23.69 5.04
N ASP A 180 8.34 22.82 4.68
CA ASP A 180 6.92 23.07 4.82
C ASP A 180 6.41 22.65 6.21
N ILE A 181 6.40 23.61 7.14
CA ILE A 181 5.95 23.37 8.52
C ILE A 181 4.49 22.90 8.56
N THR A 182 3.64 23.41 7.68
CA THR A 182 2.24 22.97 7.58
C THR A 182 2.18 21.47 7.30
N PHE A 183 2.94 20.99 6.31
CA PHE A 183 3.02 19.56 6.01
C PHE A 183 3.62 18.75 7.16
N MET A 184 4.71 19.24 7.74
CA MET A 184 5.41 18.58 8.86
C MET A 184 4.53 18.33 10.08
N ASP A 185 3.56 19.21 10.33
CA ASP A 185 2.68 19.14 11.50
C ASP A 185 1.32 18.46 11.21
N LEU A 186 1.06 17.99 9.96
CA LEU A 186 -0.25 17.42 9.60
C LEU A 186 -0.69 16.23 10.45
N LYS A 187 0.24 15.46 11.01
CA LYS A 187 -0.04 14.29 11.87
C LYS A 187 0.00 14.63 13.37
N ASP A 188 0.21 15.88 13.71
CA ASP A 188 0.05 16.38 15.08
C ASP A 188 -1.44 16.67 15.32
N TYR A 189 -2.16 15.69 15.87
CA TYR A 189 -3.60 15.82 16.10
C TYR A 189 -3.96 16.70 17.29
N ASP A 190 -3.01 17.09 18.12
CA ASP A 190 -3.22 18.14 19.12
C ASP A 190 -3.34 19.52 18.45
N LYS A 191 -2.58 19.74 17.38
CA LYS A 191 -2.68 20.95 16.54
C LYS A 191 -3.79 20.87 15.49
N ASN A 192 -4.12 19.67 15.01
CA ASN A 192 -5.04 19.43 13.91
C ASN A 192 -6.09 18.37 14.30
N PRO A 193 -6.92 18.59 15.33
CA PRO A 193 -7.81 17.57 15.89
C PRO A 193 -8.85 17.06 14.88
N GLU A 194 -9.32 17.89 13.95
CA GLU A 194 -10.28 17.50 12.91
C GLU A 194 -9.73 16.46 11.93
N ARG A 195 -8.38 16.40 11.76
CA ARG A 195 -7.75 15.42 10.88
C ARG A 195 -7.72 14.00 11.47
N ALA A 196 -7.97 13.83 12.75
CA ALA A 196 -8.09 12.50 13.37
C ALA A 196 -9.17 11.63 12.68
N ALA A 197 -10.19 12.25 12.09
CA ALA A 197 -11.28 11.55 11.39
C ALA A 197 -10.90 10.97 10.01
N PHE A 198 -9.82 11.44 9.37
CA PHE A 198 -9.43 11.03 8.02
C PHE A 198 -7.92 11.00 7.77
N GLY A 199 -7.12 11.73 8.52
CA GLY A 199 -5.67 11.81 8.35
C GLY A 199 -4.92 10.48 8.52
N TRP A 200 -5.55 9.47 9.08
CA TRP A 200 -5.04 8.10 9.19
C TRP A 200 -4.94 7.37 7.85
N SER A 201 -5.60 7.85 6.78
CA SER A 201 -5.63 7.20 5.48
C SER A 201 -4.29 7.25 4.74
N SER A 202 -3.40 8.19 5.08
CA SER A 202 -2.03 8.22 4.55
C SER A 202 -0.97 8.12 5.64
N ASN A 203 0.18 7.52 5.32
CA ASN A 203 1.45 7.83 5.97
C ASN A 203 1.99 9.13 5.39
N ASN A 204 2.71 9.92 6.18
CA ASN A 204 3.35 11.12 5.66
C ASN A 204 4.87 10.96 5.69
N SER A 205 5.55 11.40 4.64
CA SER A 205 7.01 11.41 4.55
C SER A 205 7.50 12.71 3.92
N ILE A 206 8.68 13.15 4.30
CA ILE A 206 9.33 14.30 3.65
C ILE A 206 10.30 13.84 2.57
N PHE A 207 10.45 14.63 1.52
CA PHE A 207 11.58 14.51 0.59
C PHE A 207 12.83 15.08 1.25
N ALA A 208 13.48 14.26 2.07
CA ALA A 208 14.69 14.64 2.78
C ALA A 208 15.84 14.91 1.80
N ARG A 209 16.63 15.94 2.09
CA ARG A 209 17.84 16.26 1.36
C ARG A 209 19.06 15.67 2.08
N VAL A 210 19.97 15.08 1.33
CA VAL A 210 21.25 14.60 1.89
C VAL A 210 22.02 15.81 2.44
N GLY A 211 22.46 15.72 3.70
CA GLY A 211 23.18 16.80 4.38
C GLY A 211 22.29 17.84 5.08
N MET A 212 20.96 17.68 5.07
CA MET A 212 20.09 18.57 5.84
C MET A 212 20.25 18.39 7.35
N ASP A 213 19.79 19.36 8.13
CA ASP A 213 19.63 19.20 9.59
C ASP A 213 18.38 18.35 9.90
N TYR A 214 18.58 17.24 10.57
CA TYR A 214 17.50 16.31 10.95
C TYR A 214 16.92 16.59 12.34
N THR A 215 17.35 17.64 13.04
CA THR A 215 16.95 17.91 14.43
C THR A 215 15.43 18.07 14.57
N GLU A 216 14.81 18.86 13.70
CA GLU A 216 13.37 19.16 13.80
C GLU A 216 12.49 17.98 13.41
N VAL A 217 12.88 17.20 12.39
CA VAL A 217 12.14 15.99 12.03
C VAL A 217 12.29 14.91 13.11
N ALA A 218 13.49 14.75 13.70
CA ALA A 218 13.72 13.79 14.78
C ALA A 218 12.88 14.08 16.03
N LYS A 219 12.63 15.36 16.37
CA LYS A 219 11.72 15.73 17.45
C LYS A 219 10.30 15.21 17.21
N ARG A 220 9.77 15.36 15.98
CA ARG A 220 8.44 14.88 15.61
C ARG A 220 8.37 13.35 15.61
N LEU A 221 9.37 12.68 15.04
CA LEU A 221 9.48 11.22 15.04
C LEU A 221 9.40 10.61 16.43
N ARG A 222 9.99 11.25 17.43
CA ARG A 222 9.93 10.77 18.82
C ARG A 222 8.52 10.78 19.40
N VAL A 223 7.62 11.63 18.89
CA VAL A 223 6.25 11.77 19.40
C VAL A 223 5.34 10.68 18.84
N ASN A 224 5.31 10.52 17.52
CA ASN A 224 4.36 9.62 16.87
C ASN A 224 4.92 8.83 15.68
N GLY A 225 6.22 8.95 15.39
CA GLY A 225 6.87 8.24 14.27
C GLY A 225 6.71 8.92 12.91
N GLU A 226 6.07 10.07 12.83
CA GLU A 226 5.85 10.80 11.58
C GLU A 226 6.42 12.24 11.60
N PRO A 227 6.80 12.79 10.46
CA PRO A 227 6.81 12.16 9.13
C PRO A 227 8.01 11.22 8.93
N GLY A 228 7.85 10.17 8.09
CA GLY A 228 8.96 9.38 7.59
C GLY A 228 9.87 10.18 6.64
N LEU A 229 10.90 9.55 6.11
CA LEU A 229 11.86 10.18 5.20
C LEU A 229 12.00 9.41 3.89
N ALA A 230 12.13 10.16 2.80
CA ALA A 230 12.38 9.65 1.46
C ALA A 230 13.48 10.51 0.80
N TRP A 231 14.64 9.91 0.49
CA TRP A 231 15.73 10.60 -0.20
C TRP A 231 15.56 10.44 -1.71
N LEU A 232 14.80 11.37 -2.32
CA LEU A 232 14.47 11.32 -3.74
C LEU A 232 15.72 11.29 -4.62
N GLU A 233 16.77 12.04 -4.28
CA GLU A 233 18.04 12.00 -5.00
C GLU A 233 18.65 10.61 -5.00
N ASN A 234 18.67 9.90 -3.86
CA ASN A 234 19.18 8.54 -3.79
C ASN A 234 18.35 7.57 -4.65
N MET A 235 17.02 7.77 -4.70
CA MET A 235 16.15 6.97 -5.58
C MET A 235 16.48 7.15 -7.05
N GLN A 236 16.80 8.38 -7.46
CA GLN A 236 17.13 8.74 -8.84
C GLN A 236 18.55 8.32 -9.23
N LYS A 237 19.48 8.45 -8.28
CA LYS A 237 20.92 8.31 -8.49
C LYS A 237 21.40 6.85 -8.48
N PHE A 238 20.80 6.01 -7.66
CA PHE A 238 21.27 4.66 -7.42
C PHE A 238 20.28 3.56 -7.85
N GLY A 239 20.82 2.47 -8.39
CA GLY A 239 20.25 1.14 -8.32
C GLY A 239 20.50 0.54 -6.92
N ARG A 240 21.13 -0.63 -6.81
CA ARG A 240 21.70 -1.06 -5.52
C ARG A 240 22.78 -0.07 -5.08
N MET A 241 22.92 0.11 -3.76
CA MET A 241 23.98 1.00 -3.25
C MET A 241 25.39 0.43 -3.46
N GLU A 242 25.53 -0.89 -3.66
CA GLU A 242 26.82 -1.54 -4.01
C GLU A 242 27.33 -1.14 -5.39
N ASP A 243 26.44 -0.95 -6.36
CA ASP A 243 26.81 -0.73 -7.76
C ASP A 243 27.25 0.72 -8.07
N GLY A 244 27.15 1.62 -7.10
CA GLY A 244 27.45 3.04 -7.28
C GLY A 244 26.38 3.82 -8.08
N PRO A 245 26.61 5.14 -8.28
CA PRO A 245 25.65 6.01 -8.92
C PRO A 245 25.58 5.77 -10.44
N ASN A 246 24.37 5.67 -10.99
CA ASN A 246 24.17 5.45 -12.43
C ASN A 246 23.15 6.39 -13.08
N TRP A 247 22.32 7.10 -12.29
CA TRP A 247 21.29 8.03 -12.74
C TRP A 247 20.29 7.45 -13.76
N LYS A 248 20.16 6.12 -13.80
CA LYS A 248 19.29 5.43 -14.75
C LYS A 248 17.82 5.80 -14.53
N ASP A 249 17.42 6.06 -13.30
CA ASP A 249 16.04 6.29 -12.88
C ASP A 249 15.76 7.77 -12.50
N LYS A 250 16.38 8.71 -13.19
CA LYS A 250 16.33 10.15 -12.89
C LYS A 250 14.94 10.79 -12.96
N ARG A 251 13.92 10.09 -13.52
CA ARG A 251 12.56 10.59 -13.67
C ARG A 251 11.65 10.28 -12.49
N VAL A 252 12.13 9.52 -11.52
CA VAL A 252 11.39 9.24 -10.30
C VAL A 252 10.92 10.54 -9.64
N LYS A 253 9.66 10.56 -9.22
CA LYS A 253 9.04 11.70 -8.53
C LYS A 253 8.64 11.39 -7.09
N GLY A 254 8.54 10.09 -6.73
CA GLY A 254 8.17 9.64 -5.40
C GLY A 254 8.16 8.13 -5.29
N GLY A 255 7.27 7.58 -4.50
CA GLY A 255 7.13 6.16 -4.28
C GLY A 255 5.72 5.73 -3.90
N ASN A 256 5.50 4.43 -3.83
CA ASN A 256 4.24 3.82 -3.43
C ASN A 256 4.02 3.89 -1.90
N PRO A 257 2.80 3.61 -1.39
CA PRO A 257 2.47 3.76 0.05
C PRO A 257 3.40 3.08 1.04
N CYS A 258 3.92 1.91 0.69
CA CYS A 258 4.87 1.20 1.54
C CYS A 258 6.33 1.58 1.26
N LEU A 259 6.59 2.45 0.29
CA LEU A 259 7.89 2.97 -0.09
C LEU A 259 8.93 1.89 -0.46
N GLU A 260 8.48 0.73 -1.00
CA GLU A 260 9.39 -0.27 -1.56
C GLU A 260 9.74 -0.04 -3.02
N GLN A 261 8.99 0.82 -3.72
CA GLN A 261 9.29 1.18 -5.10
C GLN A 261 9.39 2.68 -5.32
N SER A 262 10.43 3.10 -6.00
CA SER A 262 10.53 4.43 -6.60
C SER A 262 9.68 4.47 -7.87
N LEU A 263 8.88 5.53 -8.05
CA LEU A 263 7.92 5.62 -9.15
C LEU A 263 7.96 7.00 -9.82
N GLU A 264 7.70 7.02 -11.12
CA GLU A 264 7.33 8.24 -11.85
C GLU A 264 5.84 8.56 -11.61
N SER A 265 5.41 9.77 -11.99
CA SER A 265 3.98 10.10 -11.93
C SER A 265 3.15 9.16 -12.84
N TYR A 266 2.02 8.69 -12.34
CA TYR A 266 1.12 7.73 -12.96
C TYR A 266 1.71 6.31 -13.15
N GLU A 267 2.87 5.99 -12.57
CA GLU A 267 3.46 4.65 -12.64
C GLU A 267 2.81 3.73 -11.62
N LEU A 268 2.40 2.52 -12.06
CA LEU A 268 1.96 1.44 -11.19
C LEU A 268 3.15 0.56 -10.80
N CYS A 269 3.09 -0.06 -9.64
CA CYS A 269 4.10 -1.00 -9.19
C CYS A 269 3.74 -2.44 -9.55
N CYS A 270 4.69 -3.15 -10.16
CA CYS A 270 4.61 -4.59 -10.43
C CYS A 270 5.50 -5.32 -9.42
N LEU A 271 4.90 -6.20 -8.60
CA LEU A 271 5.59 -6.86 -7.50
C LEU A 271 5.44 -8.39 -7.58
N VAL A 272 6.48 -9.08 -7.13
CA VAL A 272 6.47 -10.51 -6.82
C VAL A 272 7.24 -10.72 -5.51
N GLU A 273 6.76 -11.64 -4.67
CA GLU A 273 7.36 -11.93 -3.36
C GLU A 273 8.09 -13.27 -3.39
N THR A 274 9.27 -13.34 -2.77
CA THR A 274 10.06 -14.56 -2.62
C THR A 274 10.53 -14.74 -1.18
N PHE A 275 10.83 -15.99 -0.79
CA PHE A 275 11.09 -16.38 0.60
C PHE A 275 12.35 -17.23 0.67
N PRO A 276 13.57 -16.65 0.73
CA PRO A 276 14.82 -17.41 0.72
C PRO A 276 14.90 -18.46 1.82
N ALA A 277 14.44 -18.17 3.03
CA ALA A 277 14.43 -19.11 4.16
C ALA A 277 13.58 -20.39 3.96
N ARG A 278 12.78 -20.45 2.88
CA ARG A 278 11.94 -21.61 2.52
C ARG A 278 12.58 -22.53 1.48
N HIS A 279 13.84 -22.30 1.14
CA HIS A 279 14.60 -23.10 0.19
C HIS A 279 15.73 -23.85 0.90
N ALA A 280 15.98 -25.08 0.47
CA ALA A 280 17.02 -25.93 1.06
C ALA A 280 18.44 -25.52 0.60
N SER A 281 18.55 -24.80 -0.51
CA SER A 281 19.84 -24.35 -1.05
C SER A 281 19.71 -23.09 -1.87
N LEU A 282 20.82 -22.37 -2.04
CA LEU A 282 20.94 -21.23 -2.93
C LEU A 282 20.50 -21.57 -4.37
N SER A 283 20.93 -22.72 -4.90
CA SER A 283 20.58 -23.16 -6.24
C SER A 283 19.09 -23.28 -6.45
N GLU A 284 18.37 -23.83 -5.46
CA GLU A 284 16.90 -23.92 -5.48
C GLU A 284 16.25 -22.53 -5.46
N TYR A 285 16.76 -21.64 -4.62
CA TYR A 285 16.29 -20.26 -4.56
C TYR A 285 16.49 -19.50 -5.87
N LEU A 286 17.68 -19.62 -6.49
CA LEU A 286 17.96 -19.00 -7.80
C LEU A 286 17.02 -19.53 -8.90
N ARG A 287 16.66 -20.81 -8.85
CA ARG A 287 15.65 -21.40 -9.75
C ARG A 287 14.25 -20.80 -9.51
N THR A 288 13.86 -20.59 -8.27
CA THR A 288 12.59 -19.92 -7.92
C THR A 288 12.56 -18.49 -8.43
N LEU A 289 13.65 -17.73 -8.28
CA LEU A 289 13.78 -16.36 -8.78
C LEU A 289 13.51 -16.27 -10.30
N LYS A 290 13.99 -17.24 -11.08
CA LYS A 290 13.73 -17.32 -12.52
C LYS A 290 12.22 -17.26 -12.83
N PHE A 291 11.43 -18.08 -12.16
CA PHE A 291 9.99 -18.18 -12.43
C PHE A 291 9.19 -17.05 -11.79
N ALA A 292 9.56 -16.62 -10.59
CA ALA A 292 8.97 -15.46 -9.94
C ALA A 292 9.14 -14.21 -10.81
N TYR A 293 10.34 -14.01 -11.35
CA TYR A 293 10.63 -12.88 -12.23
C TYR A 293 9.89 -12.98 -13.57
N LEU A 294 9.78 -14.18 -14.16
CA LEU A 294 8.97 -14.40 -15.37
C LEU A 294 7.52 -13.97 -15.15
N TYR A 295 6.92 -14.37 -14.02
CA TYR A 295 5.55 -13.98 -13.66
C TYR A 295 5.40 -12.46 -13.61
N ALA A 296 6.27 -11.77 -12.89
CA ALA A 296 6.23 -10.31 -12.79
C ALA A 296 6.47 -9.62 -14.16
N LYS A 297 7.40 -10.14 -14.96
CA LYS A 297 7.69 -9.60 -16.30
C LYS A 297 6.48 -9.70 -17.22
N THR A 298 5.71 -10.79 -17.16
CA THR A 298 4.49 -10.94 -17.95
C THR A 298 3.39 -9.95 -17.56
N VAL A 299 3.29 -9.57 -16.28
CA VAL A 299 2.36 -8.53 -15.83
C VAL A 299 2.66 -7.18 -16.49
N THR A 300 3.93 -6.86 -16.70
CA THR A 300 4.34 -5.60 -17.35
C THR A 300 3.94 -5.50 -18.83
N LEU A 301 3.50 -6.58 -19.47
CA LEU A 301 3.03 -6.58 -20.86
C LEU A 301 1.63 -5.98 -21.02
N ARG A 302 0.88 -5.86 -19.94
CA ARG A 302 -0.52 -5.42 -19.99
C ARG A 302 -0.63 -3.89 -19.99
N MET A 303 -1.56 -3.41 -20.78
CA MET A 303 -1.96 -2.00 -20.78
C MET A 303 -3.12 -1.78 -19.80
N THR A 304 -3.23 -0.58 -19.27
CA THR A 304 -4.33 -0.11 -18.44
C THR A 304 -5.23 0.84 -19.24
N HIS A 305 -6.33 1.28 -18.64
CA HIS A 305 -7.21 2.29 -19.24
C HIS A 305 -6.66 3.73 -19.10
N TRP A 306 -5.55 3.94 -18.35
CA TRP A 306 -4.89 5.24 -18.19
C TRP A 306 -3.75 5.41 -19.22
N PRO A 307 -3.87 6.36 -20.19
CA PRO A 307 -2.80 6.59 -21.19
C PRO A 307 -1.48 7.04 -20.58
N GLU A 308 -1.53 7.86 -19.51
CA GLU A 308 -0.35 8.33 -18.78
C GLU A 308 0.41 7.16 -18.16
N THR A 309 -0.31 6.26 -17.51
CA THR A 309 0.25 5.03 -16.93
C THR A 309 0.90 4.15 -18.00
N ASN A 310 0.21 3.93 -19.12
CA ASN A 310 0.75 3.11 -20.20
C ASN A 310 2.06 3.68 -20.75
N ARG A 311 2.13 5.00 -20.94
CA ARG A 311 3.35 5.67 -21.41
C ARG A 311 4.56 5.40 -20.51
N VAL A 312 4.36 5.46 -19.20
CA VAL A 312 5.42 5.25 -18.22
C VAL A 312 5.76 3.77 -18.07
N MET A 313 4.77 2.92 -17.87
CA MET A 313 4.98 1.49 -17.60
C MET A 313 5.58 0.74 -18.80
N LEU A 314 5.13 1.04 -20.02
CA LEU A 314 5.65 0.38 -21.23
C LEU A 314 7.12 0.77 -21.51
N ARG A 315 7.54 1.94 -21.08
CA ARG A 315 8.93 2.37 -21.16
C ARG A 315 9.80 1.78 -20.05
N ASN A 316 9.34 1.84 -18.80
CA ASN A 316 10.14 1.51 -17.62
C ASN A 316 10.17 0.02 -17.32
N ARG A 317 9.08 -0.72 -17.59
CA ARG A 317 8.96 -2.15 -17.24
C ARG A 317 9.40 -2.44 -15.81
N ARG A 318 9.24 -1.49 -14.89
CA ARG A 318 9.69 -1.59 -13.49
C ARG A 318 9.09 -2.80 -12.80
N ILE A 319 9.93 -3.52 -12.06
CA ILE A 319 9.55 -4.67 -11.25
C ILE A 319 10.17 -4.51 -9.87
N GLY A 320 9.47 -5.01 -8.86
CA GLY A 320 9.99 -5.23 -7.53
C GLY A 320 9.94 -6.72 -7.18
N CYS A 321 10.98 -7.47 -7.53
CA CYS A 321 11.16 -8.81 -6.99
C CYS A 321 11.58 -8.66 -5.54
N SER A 322 10.69 -8.99 -4.61
CA SER A 322 10.87 -8.77 -3.18
C SER A 322 11.32 -10.02 -2.46
N VAL A 323 12.01 -9.83 -1.34
CA VAL A 323 12.42 -10.88 -0.41
C VAL A 323 11.76 -10.66 0.95
N SER A 324 11.22 -11.72 1.53
CA SER A 324 10.64 -11.75 2.89
C SER A 324 11.18 -12.92 3.69
N GLY A 325 10.92 -12.92 5.00
CA GLY A 325 11.44 -13.94 5.89
C GLY A 325 12.92 -13.73 6.21
N ILE A 326 13.37 -12.48 6.23
CA ILE A 326 14.78 -12.17 6.53
C ILE A 326 15.11 -12.56 7.97
N ALA A 327 14.22 -12.31 8.94
CA ALA A 327 14.44 -12.76 10.32
C ALA A 327 14.46 -14.28 10.43
N ASP A 328 13.61 -15.01 9.66
CA ASP A 328 13.66 -16.48 9.59
C ASP A 328 14.98 -16.98 8.99
N PHE A 329 15.47 -16.30 7.94
CA PHE A 329 16.74 -16.66 7.32
C PHE A 329 17.89 -16.52 8.32
N LEU A 330 17.98 -15.37 8.99
CA LEU A 330 19.00 -15.10 10.00
C LEU A 330 18.88 -15.96 11.27
N GLY A 331 17.72 -16.56 11.52
CA GLY A 331 17.55 -17.57 12.57
C GLY A 331 18.19 -18.92 12.25
N LYS A 332 18.51 -19.20 10.98
CA LYS A 332 19.11 -20.46 10.50
C LYS A 332 20.51 -20.28 9.91
N HIS A 333 20.78 -19.10 9.40
CA HIS A 333 21.97 -18.75 8.63
C HIS A 333 22.58 -17.46 9.17
N ASN A 334 23.82 -17.17 8.81
CA ASN A 334 24.49 -15.95 9.19
C ASN A 334 24.34 -14.84 8.13
N LEU A 335 24.83 -13.63 8.46
CA LEU A 335 24.71 -12.46 7.60
C LEU A 335 25.52 -12.58 6.30
N GLU A 336 26.65 -13.31 6.32
CA GLU A 336 27.49 -13.52 5.14
C GLU A 336 26.81 -14.45 4.13
N GLU A 337 26.14 -15.49 4.59
CA GLU A 337 25.33 -16.35 3.73
C GLU A 337 24.16 -15.56 3.14
N LEU A 338 23.50 -14.69 3.95
CA LEU A 338 22.46 -13.82 3.42
C LEU A 338 23.01 -12.90 2.33
N ARG A 339 24.20 -12.30 2.53
CA ARG A 339 24.86 -11.47 1.52
C ARG A 339 25.06 -12.24 0.21
N GLN A 340 25.59 -13.45 0.29
CA GLN A 340 25.81 -14.31 -0.88
C GLN A 340 24.49 -14.59 -1.61
N TRP A 341 23.44 -15.00 -0.90
CA TRP A 341 22.14 -15.32 -1.50
C TRP A 341 21.49 -14.12 -2.18
N LEU A 342 21.61 -12.95 -1.58
CA LEU A 342 21.06 -11.71 -2.13
C LEU A 342 21.85 -11.24 -3.36
N ASP A 343 23.17 -11.25 -3.31
CA ASP A 343 24.02 -10.79 -4.41
C ASP A 343 23.93 -11.71 -5.63
N GLU A 344 24.09 -13.02 -5.45
CA GLU A 344 23.89 -14.00 -6.54
C GLU A 344 22.45 -14.01 -7.06
N GLY A 345 21.47 -13.83 -6.17
CA GLY A 345 20.06 -13.68 -6.51
C GLY A 345 19.81 -12.45 -7.38
N TYR A 346 20.38 -11.31 -7.01
CA TYR A 346 20.26 -10.08 -7.81
C TYR A 346 20.83 -10.26 -9.22
N HIS A 347 22.05 -10.78 -9.35
CA HIS A 347 22.66 -11.05 -10.66
C HIS A 347 21.84 -12.05 -11.47
N THR A 348 21.22 -13.02 -10.83
CA THR A 348 20.29 -13.97 -11.48
C THR A 348 19.05 -13.25 -12.01
N VAL A 349 18.45 -12.35 -11.25
CA VAL A 349 17.32 -11.52 -11.69
C VAL A 349 17.72 -10.65 -12.89
N GLN A 350 18.89 -9.98 -12.84
CA GLN A 350 19.38 -9.16 -13.96
C GLN A 350 19.55 -9.96 -15.25
N ARG A 351 20.10 -11.17 -15.16
CA ARG A 351 20.26 -12.07 -16.31
C ARG A 351 18.90 -12.50 -16.89
N TRP A 352 17.94 -12.84 -16.04
CA TRP A 352 16.61 -13.21 -16.51
C TRP A 352 15.80 -12.02 -17.03
N ASP A 353 16.02 -10.82 -16.51
CA ASP A 353 15.45 -9.60 -17.08
C ASP A 353 15.89 -9.42 -18.54
N GLU A 354 17.17 -9.61 -18.81
CA GLU A 354 17.69 -9.52 -20.17
C GLU A 354 17.09 -10.59 -21.09
N VAL A 355 17.08 -11.85 -20.66
CA VAL A 355 16.54 -12.97 -21.44
C VAL A 355 15.06 -12.75 -21.77
N TYR A 356 14.24 -12.41 -20.75
CA TYR A 356 12.80 -12.22 -20.97
C TYR A 356 12.49 -10.96 -21.74
N SER A 357 13.26 -9.90 -21.58
CA SER A 357 13.11 -8.69 -22.40
C SER A 357 13.34 -8.98 -23.87
N ASN A 358 14.35 -9.80 -24.19
CA ASN A 358 14.62 -10.23 -25.55
C ASN A 358 13.50 -11.15 -26.09
N TRP A 359 13.01 -12.11 -25.29
CA TRP A 359 11.90 -12.99 -25.71
C TRP A 359 10.61 -12.24 -25.99
N PHE A 360 10.30 -11.24 -25.19
CA PHE A 360 9.08 -10.46 -25.33
C PHE A 360 9.24 -9.23 -26.25
N CYS A 361 10.43 -8.98 -26.78
CA CYS A 361 10.75 -7.80 -27.60
C CYS A 361 10.37 -6.48 -26.92
N ILE A 362 10.70 -6.34 -25.62
CA ILE A 362 10.42 -5.17 -24.80
C ILE A 362 11.70 -4.63 -24.15
N PRO A 363 11.70 -3.38 -23.65
CA PRO A 363 12.82 -2.84 -22.90
C PRO A 363 13.14 -3.65 -21.63
N ARG A 364 14.41 -3.65 -21.25
CA ARG A 364 14.83 -4.13 -19.92
C ARG A 364 14.18 -3.27 -18.83
N SER A 365 13.90 -3.90 -17.70
CA SER A 365 13.33 -3.22 -16.54
C SER A 365 14.28 -2.14 -16.01
N ILE A 366 13.73 -0.96 -15.71
CA ILE A 366 14.53 0.15 -15.19
C ILE A 366 15.09 -0.18 -13.81
N LYS A 367 14.31 -0.90 -12.99
CA LYS A 367 14.67 -1.52 -11.72
C LYS A 367 13.95 -2.85 -11.57
N THR A 368 14.47 -3.76 -10.77
CA THR A 368 14.09 -5.19 -10.79
C THR A 368 13.77 -5.77 -9.41
N THR A 369 14.33 -5.22 -8.35
CA THR A 369 14.27 -5.78 -7.00
C THR A 369 13.80 -4.75 -5.97
N SER A 370 13.20 -5.24 -4.87
CA SER A 370 12.76 -4.41 -3.74
C SER A 370 12.70 -5.25 -2.47
N VAL A 371 12.38 -4.63 -1.34
CA VAL A 371 11.97 -5.34 -0.12
C VAL A 371 10.65 -4.77 0.35
N LYS A 372 9.61 -5.56 0.22
CA LYS A 372 8.25 -5.22 0.63
C LYS A 372 8.02 -5.55 2.11
N PRO A 373 7.12 -4.84 2.83
CA PRO A 373 6.74 -5.23 4.19
C PRO A 373 6.08 -6.61 4.26
N SER A 374 5.33 -6.99 3.22
CA SER A 374 4.75 -8.33 3.01
C SER A 374 3.91 -8.90 4.17
N GLY A 375 3.24 -8.04 4.95
CA GLY A 375 2.53 -8.44 6.17
C GLY A 375 1.36 -9.44 5.98
N THR A 376 0.90 -9.65 4.75
CA THR A 376 -0.16 -10.62 4.41
C THR A 376 0.39 -11.80 3.60
N VAL A 377 1.19 -11.53 2.57
CA VAL A 377 1.71 -12.58 1.65
C VAL A 377 2.70 -13.50 2.37
N SER A 378 3.51 -12.96 3.30
CA SER A 378 4.43 -13.76 4.11
C SER A 378 3.71 -14.84 4.93
N LEU A 379 2.48 -14.58 5.38
CA LEU A 379 1.68 -15.56 6.13
C LEU A 379 1.34 -16.80 5.30
N LEU A 380 1.13 -16.65 3.97
CA LEU A 380 0.89 -17.78 3.08
C LEU A 380 2.10 -18.73 3.01
N ALA A 381 3.31 -18.18 3.16
CA ALA A 381 4.55 -18.95 3.19
C ALA A 381 4.96 -19.35 4.62
N GLY A 382 4.22 -18.95 5.64
CA GLY A 382 4.59 -19.12 7.04
C GLY A 382 5.93 -18.43 7.39
N ALA A 383 6.20 -17.28 6.77
CA ALA A 383 7.44 -16.51 6.92
C ALA A 383 7.21 -15.20 7.67
N THR A 384 8.28 -14.68 8.27
CA THR A 384 8.27 -13.32 8.85
C THR A 384 8.12 -12.26 7.76
N PRO A 385 7.47 -11.11 8.04
CA PRO A 385 7.15 -10.09 7.03
C PRO A 385 8.39 -9.26 6.65
N GLY A 386 8.77 -9.27 5.38
CA GLY A 386 9.85 -8.47 4.85
C GLY A 386 11.17 -8.65 5.61
N MET A 387 11.72 -7.53 6.06
CA MET A 387 12.91 -7.50 6.92
C MET A 387 12.60 -7.37 8.41
N HIS A 388 11.31 -7.24 8.76
CA HIS A 388 10.90 -6.88 10.11
C HIS A 388 11.06 -8.05 11.08
N PHE A 389 11.53 -7.70 12.28
CA PHE A 389 11.57 -8.64 13.39
C PHE A 389 10.18 -8.75 14.02
N PRO A 390 9.71 -9.96 14.33
CA PRO A 390 8.42 -10.16 15.01
C PRO A 390 8.40 -9.50 16.39
N GLU A 391 7.23 -9.09 16.83
CA GLU A 391 7.06 -8.46 18.14
C GLU A 391 7.35 -9.44 19.29
N SER A 392 6.92 -10.69 19.14
CA SER A 392 7.13 -11.77 20.12
C SER A 392 7.33 -13.11 19.41
N ARG A 393 7.91 -14.09 20.12
CA ARG A 393 8.04 -15.48 19.63
C ARG A 393 6.71 -16.22 19.57
N ILE A 394 5.79 -15.87 20.45
CA ILE A 394 4.46 -16.44 20.50
C ILE A 394 3.47 -15.30 20.65
N TYR A 395 2.50 -15.26 19.75
CA TYR A 395 1.53 -14.17 19.71
C TYR A 395 0.20 -14.59 19.10
N ILE A 396 -0.84 -13.83 19.41
CA ILE A 396 -2.11 -13.89 18.70
C ILE A 396 -2.04 -12.91 17.53
N ARG A 397 -2.29 -13.41 16.33
CA ARG A 397 -2.56 -12.60 15.15
C ARG A 397 -4.07 -12.43 15.01
N ARG A 398 -4.56 -11.19 15.07
CA ARG A 398 -5.97 -10.87 14.86
C ARG A 398 -6.22 -10.39 13.44
N MET A 399 -7.21 -10.99 12.80
CA MET A 399 -7.68 -10.62 11.48
C MET A 399 -9.13 -10.15 11.54
N ARG A 400 -9.40 -8.96 11.06
CA ARG A 400 -10.77 -8.44 10.94
C ARG A 400 -11.35 -8.85 9.60
N MET A 401 -12.59 -9.33 9.61
CA MET A 401 -13.36 -9.69 8.42
C MET A 401 -14.83 -9.31 8.59
N SER A 402 -15.55 -9.23 7.48
CA SER A 402 -17.00 -9.00 7.55
C SER A 402 -17.67 -10.12 8.37
N LYS A 403 -18.66 -9.75 9.17
CA LYS A 403 -19.46 -10.72 9.94
C LYS A 403 -20.11 -11.77 9.05
N ASN A 404 -20.44 -11.39 7.83
CA ASN A 404 -21.08 -12.24 6.82
C ASN A 404 -20.07 -12.91 5.87
N ASP A 405 -18.77 -12.82 6.15
CA ASP A 405 -17.75 -13.48 5.34
C ASP A 405 -17.92 -15.01 5.46
N PRO A 406 -18.05 -15.72 4.32
CA PRO A 406 -18.23 -17.17 4.33
C PRO A 406 -17.08 -17.92 4.99
N LEU A 407 -15.89 -17.32 5.10
CA LEU A 407 -14.73 -17.91 5.79
C LEU A 407 -14.91 -17.97 7.33
N ALA A 408 -15.76 -17.15 7.91
CA ALA A 408 -15.99 -17.13 9.36
C ALA A 408 -16.57 -18.47 9.87
N ILE A 409 -17.38 -19.15 9.05
CA ILE A 409 -18.04 -20.43 9.40
C ILE A 409 -17.01 -21.56 9.55
N PRO A 410 -16.19 -21.90 8.53
CA PRO A 410 -15.20 -22.97 8.65
C PRO A 410 -14.12 -22.67 9.71
N LEU A 411 -13.78 -21.41 9.95
CA LEU A 411 -12.84 -21.03 11.01
C LEU A 411 -13.41 -21.36 12.40
N ARG A 412 -14.67 -21.03 12.67
CA ARG A 412 -15.35 -21.44 13.92
C ARG A 412 -15.45 -22.95 14.08
N ALA A 413 -15.79 -23.64 12.98
CA ALA A 413 -15.90 -25.11 13.00
C ALA A 413 -14.54 -25.79 13.25
N ALA A 414 -13.44 -25.15 12.84
CA ALA A 414 -12.07 -25.60 13.11
C ALA A 414 -11.58 -25.25 14.51
N GLY A 415 -12.36 -24.52 15.33
CA GLY A 415 -12.01 -24.19 16.71
C GLY A 415 -11.32 -22.85 16.91
N TYR A 416 -11.17 -22.03 15.85
CA TYR A 416 -10.60 -20.69 16.01
C TYR A 416 -11.56 -19.75 16.75
N SER A 417 -11.01 -18.89 17.61
CA SER A 417 -11.76 -17.82 18.25
C SER A 417 -12.21 -16.79 17.21
N VAL A 418 -13.52 -16.59 17.09
CA VAL A 418 -14.13 -15.60 16.18
C VAL A 418 -15.08 -14.75 17.01
N VAL A 419 -14.63 -13.57 17.39
CA VAL A 419 -15.32 -12.65 18.31
C VAL A 419 -15.79 -11.39 17.57
N PRO A 420 -16.82 -10.68 18.06
CA PRO A 420 -17.21 -9.38 17.50
C PRO A 420 -16.06 -8.36 17.58
N ALA A 421 -15.94 -7.50 16.59
CA ALA A 421 -14.98 -6.39 16.62
C ALA A 421 -15.50 -5.28 17.52
N ILE A 422 -14.71 -4.86 18.51
CA ILE A 422 -15.08 -3.79 19.43
C ILE A 422 -15.34 -2.50 18.66
N GLY A 423 -16.52 -1.89 18.88
CA GLY A 423 -16.99 -0.69 18.19
C GLY A 423 -17.51 -0.91 16.75
N GLN A 424 -17.59 -2.18 16.29
CA GLN A 424 -18.12 -2.58 14.98
C GLN A 424 -18.82 -3.94 15.05
N GLU A 425 -19.47 -4.24 16.16
CA GLU A 425 -20.00 -5.57 16.50
C GLU A 425 -21.05 -6.09 15.50
N ASP A 426 -21.78 -5.16 14.86
CA ASP A 426 -22.86 -5.49 13.91
C ASP A 426 -22.33 -5.88 12.52
N THR A 427 -21.15 -5.41 12.14
CA THR A 427 -20.62 -5.55 10.78
C THR A 427 -19.36 -6.40 10.67
N THR A 428 -18.57 -6.49 11.75
CA THR A 428 -17.21 -7.02 11.72
C THR A 428 -16.95 -8.05 12.80
N VAL A 429 -16.25 -9.11 12.46
CA VAL A 429 -15.69 -10.08 13.41
C VAL A 429 -14.17 -10.08 13.36
N VAL A 430 -13.57 -10.49 14.47
CA VAL A 430 -12.12 -10.66 14.63
C VAL A 430 -11.83 -12.14 14.82
N VAL A 431 -10.96 -12.67 13.99
CA VAL A 431 -10.43 -14.04 14.12
C VAL A 431 -9.09 -13.97 14.82
N GLU A 432 -8.94 -14.75 15.87
CA GLU A 432 -7.70 -14.86 16.66
C GLU A 432 -6.94 -16.10 16.25
N MET A 433 -5.73 -15.91 15.71
CA MET A 433 -4.86 -16.98 15.24
C MET A 433 -3.61 -17.05 16.13
N PRO A 434 -3.43 -18.09 16.94
CA PRO A 434 -2.21 -18.29 17.71
C PRO A 434 -1.06 -18.67 16.77
N ILE A 435 0.06 -17.95 16.87
CA ILE A 435 1.26 -18.14 16.06
C ILE A 435 2.44 -18.40 16.99
N LYS A 436 3.24 -19.41 16.67
CA LYS A 436 4.53 -19.68 17.30
C LYS A 436 5.61 -19.71 16.22
N LEU A 437 6.63 -18.90 16.38
CA LEU A 437 7.75 -18.80 15.45
C LEU A 437 8.72 -19.99 15.60
N ALA A 438 9.51 -20.24 14.57
CA ALA A 438 10.58 -21.21 14.63
C ALA A 438 11.66 -20.77 15.65
N GLU A 439 12.39 -21.74 16.18
CA GLU A 439 13.55 -21.46 17.04
C GLU A 439 14.61 -20.64 16.32
N GLY A 440 15.36 -19.84 17.08
CA GLY A 440 16.43 -18.99 16.55
C GLY A 440 15.98 -17.65 15.95
N VAL A 441 14.69 -17.43 15.69
CA VAL A 441 14.18 -16.16 15.19
C VAL A 441 14.22 -15.12 16.29
N ARG A 442 14.95 -14.02 16.04
CA ARG A 442 15.01 -12.87 16.96
C ARG A 442 13.75 -12.04 16.88
N VAL A 443 13.43 -11.38 18.00
CA VAL A 443 12.24 -10.53 18.14
C VAL A 443 12.62 -9.06 18.35
N GLN A 444 11.66 -8.15 18.20
CA GLN A 444 11.90 -6.71 18.26
C GLN A 444 12.57 -6.22 19.56
N SER A 445 12.30 -6.87 20.69
CA SER A 445 12.92 -6.53 21.96
C SER A 445 14.43 -6.87 22.05
N GLU A 446 14.92 -7.71 21.13
CA GLU A 446 16.32 -8.15 21.06
C GLU A 446 17.12 -7.39 20.01
N VAL A 447 16.52 -6.41 19.34
CA VAL A 447 17.14 -5.68 18.23
C VAL A 447 17.00 -4.19 18.46
N SER A 448 18.14 -3.49 18.38
CA SER A 448 18.20 -2.03 18.53
C SER A 448 17.74 -1.31 17.26
N MET A 449 17.40 -0.02 17.39
CA MET A 449 17.15 0.88 16.27
C MET A 449 18.31 0.88 15.27
N PHE A 450 19.55 0.95 15.76
CA PHE A 450 20.75 0.94 14.92
C PHE A 450 20.86 -0.34 14.10
N GLU A 451 20.64 -1.49 14.71
CA GLU A 451 20.72 -2.80 14.05
C GLU A 451 19.65 -2.97 12.96
N GLN A 452 18.43 -2.48 13.21
CA GLN A 452 17.37 -2.46 12.20
C GLN A 452 17.75 -1.57 11.00
N LEU A 453 18.31 -0.38 11.25
CA LEU A 453 18.80 0.52 10.20
C LEU A 453 19.96 -0.10 9.41
N GLN A 454 20.90 -0.78 10.09
CA GLN A 454 21.99 -1.51 9.43
C GLN A 454 21.47 -2.63 8.54
N LEU A 455 20.47 -3.37 8.98
CA LEU A 455 19.85 -4.43 8.16
C LEU A 455 19.16 -3.82 6.93
N ALA A 456 18.45 -2.70 7.09
CA ALA A 456 17.84 -2.00 5.97
C ALA A 456 18.89 -1.52 4.95
N ALA A 457 19.99 -0.93 5.42
CA ALA A 457 21.11 -0.51 4.59
C ALA A 457 21.80 -1.70 3.88
N PHE A 458 21.94 -2.82 4.58
CA PHE A 458 22.48 -4.06 4.02
C PHE A 458 21.60 -4.58 2.86
N LEU A 459 20.28 -4.62 3.03
CA LEU A 459 19.35 -5.04 1.99
C LEU A 459 19.31 -4.06 0.82
N GLN A 460 19.41 -2.74 1.08
CA GLN A 460 19.49 -1.71 0.06
C GLN A 460 20.80 -1.80 -0.73
N ARG A 461 21.86 -2.27 -0.09
CA ARG A 461 23.17 -2.43 -0.70
C ARG A 461 23.24 -3.65 -1.61
N TYR A 462 22.80 -4.81 -1.14
CA TYR A 462 23.06 -6.07 -1.82
C TYR A 462 21.88 -6.62 -2.62
N TRP A 463 20.65 -6.13 -2.38
CA TRP A 463 19.46 -6.64 -3.07
C TRP A 463 18.65 -5.55 -3.77
N ALA A 464 18.13 -4.57 -3.04
CA ALA A 464 17.10 -3.68 -3.56
C ALA A 464 17.66 -2.59 -4.48
N ASP A 465 17.36 -2.65 -5.77
CA ASP A 465 17.63 -1.55 -6.70
C ASP A 465 16.49 -0.51 -6.71
N ASN A 466 15.24 -0.89 -6.38
CA ASN A 466 14.22 0.06 -5.94
C ASN A 466 14.52 0.51 -4.50
N GLN A 467 13.73 0.07 -3.53
CA GLN A 467 13.88 0.49 -2.13
C GLN A 467 13.65 -0.67 -1.17
N VAL A 468 14.06 -0.47 0.05
CA VAL A 468 13.73 -1.30 1.20
C VAL A 468 12.63 -0.60 1.99
N SER A 469 11.44 -1.18 2.03
CA SER A 469 10.40 -0.73 2.95
C SER A 469 10.77 -1.18 4.36
N CYS A 470 11.06 -0.23 5.22
CA CYS A 470 11.38 -0.50 6.61
C CYS A 470 10.65 0.46 7.55
N THR A 471 10.11 -0.10 8.62
CA THR A 471 9.61 0.65 9.77
C THR A 471 10.49 0.31 10.95
N ILE A 472 11.28 1.27 11.37
CA ILE A 472 12.25 1.11 12.46
C ILE A 472 11.56 1.36 13.79
N THR A 473 11.46 0.32 14.60
CA THR A 473 10.91 0.44 15.95
C THR A 473 11.99 0.89 16.92
N PHE A 474 11.65 1.82 17.81
CA PHE A 474 12.61 2.38 18.74
C PHE A 474 11.98 2.72 20.10
N ASP A 475 12.79 2.72 21.14
CA ASP A 475 12.39 3.21 22.46
C ASP A 475 12.49 4.75 22.50
N PRO A 476 11.37 5.48 22.76
CA PRO A 476 11.36 6.96 22.72
C PRO A 476 12.28 7.62 23.75
N VAL A 477 12.63 6.92 24.84
CA VAL A 477 13.42 7.46 25.95
C VAL A 477 14.91 7.21 25.71
N SER A 478 15.27 5.96 25.46
CA SER A 478 16.69 5.55 25.35
C SER A 478 17.25 5.72 23.93
N GLU A 479 16.46 5.44 22.88
CA GLU A 479 16.90 5.49 21.47
C GLU A 479 16.46 6.79 20.77
N GLY A 480 15.29 7.34 21.14
CA GLY A 480 14.73 8.54 20.52
C GLY A 480 15.67 9.75 20.42
N PRO A 481 16.50 10.07 21.43
CA PRO A 481 17.49 11.15 21.36
C PRO A 481 18.52 11.01 20.23
N HIS A 482 18.75 9.79 19.75
CA HIS A 482 19.77 9.47 18.76
C HIS A 482 19.27 9.46 17.30
N ILE A 483 17.97 9.66 17.06
CA ILE A 483 17.37 9.58 15.71
C ILE A 483 18.06 10.53 14.73
N ALA A 484 18.29 11.81 15.11
CA ALA A 484 18.95 12.77 14.22
C ALA A 484 20.33 12.29 13.78
N GLN A 485 21.12 11.75 14.73
CA GLN A 485 22.46 11.20 14.45
C GLN A 485 22.38 9.96 13.55
N MET A 486 21.41 9.08 13.77
CA MET A 486 21.19 7.91 12.93
C MET A 486 20.83 8.32 11.50
N LEU A 487 19.92 9.26 11.33
CA LEU A 487 19.55 9.78 10.01
C LEU A 487 20.75 10.40 9.28
N GLN A 488 21.59 11.15 10.01
CA GLN A 488 22.80 11.74 9.46
C GLN A 488 23.82 10.69 9.00
N TYR A 489 23.89 9.56 9.68
CA TYR A 489 24.77 8.44 9.31
C TYR A 489 24.21 7.63 8.13
N PHE A 490 22.91 7.31 8.13
CA PHE A 490 22.30 6.41 7.15
C PHE A 490 21.81 7.08 5.86
N GLN A 491 21.74 8.41 5.79
CA GLN A 491 21.26 9.15 4.61
C GLN A 491 21.95 8.81 3.29
N TYR A 492 23.19 8.31 3.35
CA TYR A 492 23.96 7.89 2.17
C TYR A 492 23.75 6.42 1.80
N GLN A 493 23.01 5.67 2.61
CA GLN A 493 22.87 4.22 2.49
C GLN A 493 21.44 3.78 2.25
N LEU A 494 20.47 4.67 2.51
CA LEU A 494 19.04 4.40 2.40
C LEU A 494 18.39 5.30 1.34
N LYS A 495 17.23 4.89 0.85
CA LYS A 495 16.35 5.67 -0.03
C LYS A 495 15.07 6.10 0.66
N GLY A 496 14.68 5.44 1.72
CA GLY A 496 13.54 5.79 2.56
C GLY A 496 13.57 5.05 3.88
N VAL A 497 12.92 5.62 4.89
CA VAL A 497 12.77 5.03 6.21
C VAL A 497 11.54 5.61 6.93
N SER A 498 10.82 4.74 7.63
CA SER A 498 9.76 5.12 8.56
C SER A 498 10.16 4.70 9.98
N PHE A 499 9.62 5.39 10.97
CA PHE A 499 9.87 5.11 12.37
C PHE A 499 8.58 4.82 13.12
N LEU A 500 8.67 3.99 14.15
CA LEU A 500 7.54 3.70 15.03
C LEU A 500 8.05 3.64 16.48
N PRO A 501 7.66 4.60 17.33
CA PRO A 501 8.02 4.54 18.73
C PRO A 501 7.30 3.36 19.41
N LYS A 502 8.02 2.65 20.28
CA LYS A 502 7.46 1.57 21.10
C LYS A 502 6.66 2.19 22.24
N PHE A 503 5.33 2.09 22.18
CA PHE A 503 4.43 2.46 23.26
C PHE A 503 3.86 1.22 23.94
N ASP A 504 3.38 1.38 25.15
CA ASP A 504 2.56 0.38 25.81
C ASP A 504 1.15 0.38 25.20
N TYR A 505 0.93 -0.52 24.28
CA TYR A 505 -0.37 -0.72 23.62
C TYR A 505 -1.33 -1.62 24.42
N SER A 506 -0.95 -2.11 25.59
CA SER A 506 -1.77 -3.04 26.42
C SER A 506 -3.16 -2.51 26.75
N LYS A 507 -3.37 -1.21 26.70
CA LYS A 507 -4.65 -0.55 26.91
C LYS A 507 -5.62 -0.60 25.73
N TYR A 508 -5.14 -0.99 24.53
CA TYR A 508 -5.97 -1.05 23.34
C TYR A 508 -6.48 -2.47 23.14
N PRO A 509 -7.81 -2.68 23.15
CA PRO A 509 -8.37 -4.01 22.94
C PRO A 509 -8.20 -4.46 21.48
N GLN A 510 -8.07 -5.78 21.30
CA GLN A 510 -8.02 -6.42 19.98
C GLN A 510 -6.91 -5.86 19.04
N LEU A 511 -5.70 -5.64 19.60
CA LEU A 511 -4.53 -5.32 18.80
C LEU A 511 -4.31 -6.36 17.68
N PRO A 512 -3.81 -5.96 16.50
CA PRO A 512 -3.48 -6.88 15.41
C PRO A 512 -2.48 -7.98 15.80
N TYR A 513 -1.58 -7.66 16.73
CA TYR A 513 -0.60 -8.57 17.33
C TYR A 513 -0.65 -8.42 18.84
N GLU A 514 -0.67 -9.51 19.56
CA GLU A 514 -0.63 -9.55 21.01
C GLU A 514 0.30 -10.67 21.46
N ALA A 515 1.36 -10.31 22.19
CA ALA A 515 2.28 -11.30 22.77
C ALA A 515 1.57 -12.15 23.81
N ILE A 516 1.77 -13.48 23.76
CA ILE A 516 1.20 -14.43 24.71
C ILE A 516 2.27 -15.40 25.20
N GLY A 517 1.99 -16.02 26.35
CA GLY A 517 2.83 -17.10 26.89
C GLY A 517 2.54 -18.47 26.27
N GLU A 518 3.46 -19.41 26.48
CA GLU A 518 3.36 -20.80 25.99
C GLU A 518 2.07 -21.49 26.44
N GLU A 519 1.70 -21.33 27.71
CA GLU A 519 0.50 -21.94 28.28
C GLU A 519 -0.79 -21.54 27.56
N LEU A 520 -0.93 -20.23 27.25
CA LEU A 520 -2.09 -19.74 26.50
C LEU A 520 -2.07 -20.24 25.06
N TYR A 521 -0.90 -20.30 24.45
CA TYR A 521 -0.73 -20.85 23.10
C TYR A 521 -1.18 -22.30 23.02
N GLU A 522 -0.71 -23.14 23.94
CA GLU A 522 -1.10 -24.55 24.03
C GLU A 522 -2.61 -24.71 24.25
N LYS A 523 -3.18 -23.88 25.13
CA LYS A 523 -4.63 -23.87 25.35
C LYS A 523 -5.42 -23.51 24.10
N MET A 524 -4.97 -22.52 23.35
CA MET A 524 -5.64 -22.06 22.11
C MET A 524 -5.48 -23.05 20.95
N THR A 525 -4.38 -23.81 20.92
CA THR A 525 -4.09 -24.74 19.80
C THR A 525 -4.56 -26.16 20.04
N LYS A 526 -4.78 -26.56 21.28
CA LYS A 526 -5.08 -27.94 21.70
C LYS A 526 -6.23 -28.58 20.91
N ASP A 527 -7.30 -27.84 20.66
CA ASP A 527 -8.53 -28.34 20.05
C ASP A 527 -8.72 -27.85 18.60
N LEU A 528 -7.69 -27.21 18.01
CA LEU A 528 -7.75 -26.76 16.62
C LEU A 528 -7.76 -27.95 15.66
N LYS A 529 -8.65 -27.88 14.69
CA LYS A 529 -8.80 -28.86 13.61
C LYS A 529 -8.37 -28.24 12.27
N PRO A 530 -7.99 -29.07 11.27
CA PRO A 530 -7.79 -28.58 9.92
C PRO A 530 -9.03 -27.85 9.40
N ILE A 531 -8.81 -26.72 8.73
CA ILE A 531 -9.90 -25.94 8.14
C ILE A 531 -10.37 -26.64 6.87
N HIS A 532 -11.65 -27.02 6.83
CA HIS A 532 -12.28 -27.54 5.63
C HIS A 532 -13.03 -26.42 4.92
N PHE A 533 -12.50 -25.96 3.79
CA PHE A 533 -13.17 -25.03 2.89
C PHE A 533 -14.20 -25.82 2.08
N GLY A 534 -15.44 -25.84 2.52
CA GLY A 534 -16.51 -26.73 2.07
C GLY A 534 -16.59 -26.94 0.54
N GLY A 535 -16.41 -28.16 0.14
CA GLY A 535 -17.03 -28.79 -1.00
C GLY A 535 -17.81 -29.97 -0.45
N GLU A 536 -19.06 -30.10 -0.81
CA GLU A 536 -19.89 -31.23 -0.44
C GLU A 536 -19.14 -32.56 -0.70
N LYS A 537 -19.30 -33.49 0.24
CA LYS A 537 -18.89 -34.89 0.03
C LYS A 537 -19.66 -35.43 -1.17
N GLY A 538 -19.09 -35.31 -2.35
CA GLY A 538 -19.46 -36.05 -3.53
C GLY A 538 -18.55 -37.28 -3.64
N GLU A 539 -19.14 -38.43 -3.75
CA GLU A 539 -18.54 -39.75 -3.91
C GLU A 539 -17.43 -39.76 -4.98
N SER A 540 -16.42 -40.57 -4.72
CA SER A 540 -15.35 -40.88 -5.65
C SER A 540 -15.89 -41.27 -7.04
N SER A 541 -15.80 -40.41 -8.02
CA SER A 541 -15.77 -40.79 -9.42
C SER A 541 -14.74 -39.94 -10.15
N SER A 542 -13.88 -40.64 -10.85
CA SER A 542 -12.78 -40.19 -11.68
C SER A 542 -13.17 -39.07 -12.67
N THR A 543 -12.22 -38.12 -12.84
CA THR A 543 -12.09 -37.28 -14.03
C THR A 543 -13.21 -36.30 -14.35
N LYS A 544 -13.09 -35.06 -13.81
CA LYS A 544 -13.28 -33.81 -14.56
C LYS A 544 -13.03 -32.65 -13.59
N GLY A 545 -12.12 -31.74 -13.93
CA GLY A 545 -11.82 -30.56 -13.16
C GLY A 545 -13.09 -29.73 -12.94
N HIS A 546 -13.57 -29.69 -11.71
CA HIS A 546 -14.70 -28.85 -11.34
C HIS A 546 -14.21 -27.53 -10.77
N ASN A 547 -14.63 -26.46 -11.42
CA ASN A 547 -14.53 -25.08 -10.95
C ASN A 547 -15.25 -24.96 -9.61
N CYS A 548 -14.53 -24.57 -8.56
CA CYS A 548 -15.08 -24.23 -7.23
C CYS A 548 -15.71 -22.83 -7.19
N PHE A 549 -16.47 -22.45 -8.20
CA PHE A 549 -17.28 -21.23 -8.21
C PHE A 549 -18.71 -21.61 -8.59
N PRO A 550 -19.75 -21.06 -7.90
CA PRO A 550 -21.12 -21.31 -8.32
C PRO A 550 -21.28 -20.90 -9.78
N ASP A 551 -21.83 -21.80 -10.58
CA ASP A 551 -22.26 -21.51 -11.94
C ASP A 551 -23.34 -20.42 -11.90
N ALA A 552 -23.27 -19.49 -12.85
CA ALA A 552 -24.17 -18.36 -13.06
C ALA A 552 -23.93 -17.13 -12.19
N VAL A 553 -22.74 -16.54 -12.27
CA VAL A 553 -22.60 -15.10 -12.06
C VAL A 553 -22.56 -14.44 -13.44
N SER A 554 -23.61 -13.74 -13.80
CA SER A 554 -23.62 -12.87 -14.99
C SER A 554 -22.49 -11.86 -14.83
N PHE A 555 -21.53 -11.85 -15.75
CA PHE A 555 -20.42 -10.90 -15.75
C PHE A 555 -20.84 -9.66 -16.54
N CYS A 556 -20.75 -8.51 -15.90
CA CYS A 556 -20.93 -7.23 -16.59
C CYS A 556 -19.59 -6.75 -17.13
N ASN A 557 -19.59 -6.19 -18.33
CA ASN A 557 -18.48 -5.38 -18.85
C ASN A 557 -18.61 -3.98 -18.24
N ASN A 558 -17.48 -3.41 -17.76
CA ASN A 558 -17.38 -2.04 -17.24
C ASN A 558 -18.37 -1.69 -16.13
N ASP A 559 -18.28 -2.33 -14.96
CA ASP A 559 -19.03 -1.97 -13.74
C ASP A 559 -20.55 -1.63 -13.92
N SER A 560 -21.05 -1.62 -15.14
CA SER A 560 -22.47 -1.52 -15.51
C SER A 560 -23.05 -2.88 -15.85
N CYS A 561 -24.29 -3.12 -15.46
CA CYS A 561 -25.01 -4.36 -15.67
C CYS A 561 -25.82 -4.26 -16.97
N GLU A 562 -25.48 -5.04 -18.00
CA GLU A 562 -26.45 -5.41 -19.02
C GLU A 562 -27.11 -6.73 -18.61
N LEU A 563 -28.39 -6.66 -18.32
CA LEU A 563 -29.26 -7.83 -18.16
C LEU A 563 -29.54 -8.39 -19.55
N HIS A 564 -29.03 -9.55 -19.85
CA HIS A 564 -29.56 -10.45 -20.87
C HIS A 564 -30.11 -11.68 -20.20
#